data_0d96f39976db1e763ea49ebb7c9af922
#
_entry.id   0d96f39976db1e763ea49ebb7c9af922
#
_cell.length_a   1.000
_cell.length_b   1.000
_cell.length_c   1.000
_cell.angle_alpha   90.00
_cell.angle_beta   90.00
_cell.angle_gamma   90.00
#
_symmetry.space_group_name_H-M   'P 1'
#
loop_
_entity.id
_entity.type
_entity.pdbx_description
1 polymer ?
#
loop_
_entity_poly.entity_id
_entity_poly.type
_entity_poly.pdbx_seq_one_letter_code
_entity_poly.pdbx_strand_id
1 'polypeptide(L)'
;MSFIRALHKETRKSKFVVLSISSILLFVIIITGNINKAYDSILEFENQFTNNAIGISFNNELNNQDILNRISAIQQNKDVIVRFTSKVFDYDSNYIGDCNCEGIYFGKDFNSAYNLISGRFFNKDDFKKNNNLVVIGKDMLKYTKTEGEKRYLLNGDTEFEVIGVVGKEGISTMYDDKIIFNLSYIFNNKHFVTKDLWSVDSENLSKQQLTDIVKKVDENINIKGTIIGKRPNPLRDAITNSKELIIGGIGIIFCAIFTLFISLHNWLDLIKLEIGIRQCNGATKDNIMIIILRRYLIYSCISFITSLLLYYLLHIINFGGLFDYKINYLNLLFSVGTMIFIGFFTIIISLHKISKVEIGRLVRGR
;
A
#
# COMPACT_ATOMS: atom_id res chain seq x y z
N MET A 1 22.20 -37.07 -2.53
CA MET A 1 21.44 -37.39 -3.77
C MET A 1 20.17 -38.22 -3.52
N SER A 2 20.10 -39.11 -2.49
CA SER A 2 18.91 -39.90 -2.16
C SER A 2 17.72 -39.07 -1.63
N PHE A 3 17.97 -38.06 -0.79
CA PHE A 3 16.93 -37.23 -0.18
C PHE A 3 16.14 -36.38 -1.21
N ILE A 4 16.83 -35.75 -2.16
CA ILE A 4 16.20 -34.94 -3.21
C ILE A 4 15.34 -35.83 -4.13
N ARG A 5 15.78 -37.02 -4.48
CA ARG A 5 14.99 -37.98 -5.28
C ARG A 5 13.75 -38.48 -4.52
N ALA A 6 13.87 -38.75 -3.22
CA ALA A 6 12.73 -39.09 -2.38
C ALA A 6 11.73 -37.96 -2.27
N LEU A 7 12.19 -36.73 -2.05
CA LEU A 7 11.38 -35.53 -2.01
C LEU A 7 10.64 -35.29 -3.35
N HIS A 8 11.33 -35.45 -4.48
CA HIS A 8 10.73 -35.30 -5.81
C HIS A 8 9.64 -36.35 -6.10
N LYS A 9 9.86 -37.61 -5.70
CA LYS A 9 8.88 -38.68 -5.83
C LYS A 9 7.64 -38.46 -4.95
N GLU A 10 7.82 -37.87 -3.78
CA GLU A 10 6.75 -37.58 -2.82
C GLU A 10 5.94 -36.37 -3.25
N THR A 11 6.60 -35.27 -3.70
CA THR A 11 5.94 -34.06 -4.20
C THR A 11 5.17 -34.33 -5.50
N ARG A 12 5.58 -35.24 -6.34
CA ARG A 12 4.83 -35.62 -7.54
C ARG A 12 3.45 -36.20 -7.23
N LYS A 13 3.29 -36.90 -6.10
CA LYS A 13 1.99 -37.41 -5.64
C LYS A 13 1.10 -36.36 -4.99
N SER A 14 1.68 -35.26 -4.50
CA SER A 14 1.00 -34.21 -3.74
C SER A 14 1.03 -32.84 -4.41
N LYS A 15 1.40 -32.78 -5.71
CA LYS A 15 1.55 -31.51 -6.45
C LYS A 15 0.32 -30.59 -6.37
N PHE A 16 -0.87 -31.16 -6.38
CA PHE A 16 -2.10 -30.39 -6.26
C PHE A 16 -2.31 -29.82 -4.86
N VAL A 17 -1.86 -30.53 -3.80
CA VAL A 17 -1.87 -30.00 -2.42
C VAL A 17 -0.92 -28.81 -2.32
N VAL A 18 0.30 -28.95 -2.83
CA VAL A 18 1.30 -27.88 -2.86
C VAL A 18 0.77 -26.67 -3.64
N LEU A 19 0.19 -26.89 -4.82
CA LEU A 19 -0.36 -25.82 -5.65
C LEU A 19 -1.50 -25.07 -4.94
N SER A 20 -2.43 -25.80 -4.32
CA SER A 20 -3.57 -25.19 -3.60
C SER A 20 -3.10 -24.37 -2.41
N ILE A 21 -2.16 -24.89 -1.60
CA ILE A 21 -1.59 -24.14 -0.48
C ILE A 21 -0.83 -22.91 -0.99
N SER A 22 -0.01 -23.05 -2.06
CA SER A 22 0.72 -21.92 -2.65
C SER A 22 -0.23 -20.82 -3.13
N SER A 23 -1.35 -21.18 -3.75
CA SER A 23 -2.35 -20.20 -4.19
C SER A 23 -2.98 -19.44 -3.02
N ILE A 24 -3.36 -20.15 -1.96
CA ILE A 24 -3.92 -19.52 -0.74
C ILE A 24 -2.90 -18.55 -0.15
N LEU A 25 -1.65 -18.98 0.03
CA LEU A 25 -0.59 -18.15 0.60
C LEU A 25 -0.29 -16.92 -0.26
N LEU A 26 -0.26 -17.08 -1.58
CA LEU A 26 -0.06 -15.97 -2.50
C LEU A 26 -1.15 -14.90 -2.33
N PHE A 27 -2.42 -15.30 -2.29
CA PHE A 27 -3.51 -14.34 -2.10
C PHE A 27 -3.51 -13.70 -0.71
N VAL A 28 -3.12 -14.42 0.34
CA VAL A 28 -2.91 -13.84 1.67
C VAL A 28 -1.83 -12.76 1.64
N ILE A 29 -0.70 -13.01 0.96
CA ILE A 29 0.37 -12.03 0.81
C ILE A 29 -0.12 -10.80 0.04
N ILE A 30 -0.86 -10.98 -1.05
CA ILE A 30 -1.40 -9.88 -1.87
C ILE A 30 -2.37 -9.02 -1.04
N ILE A 31 -3.33 -9.62 -0.37
CA ILE A 31 -4.34 -8.88 0.42
C ILE A 31 -3.67 -8.12 1.55
N THR A 32 -2.84 -8.79 2.35
CA THR A 32 -2.16 -8.14 3.49
C THR A 32 -1.19 -7.07 3.03
N GLY A 33 -0.49 -7.28 1.91
CA GLY A 33 0.41 -6.29 1.31
C GLY A 33 -0.33 -5.01 0.89
N ASN A 34 -1.47 -5.16 0.22
CA ASN A 34 -2.25 -4.00 -0.23
C ASN A 34 -2.92 -3.25 0.93
N ILE A 35 -3.39 -3.96 1.98
CA ILE A 35 -3.89 -3.29 3.19
C ILE A 35 -2.77 -2.48 3.86
N ASN A 36 -1.58 -3.04 3.98
CA ASN A 36 -0.43 -2.34 4.55
C ASN A 36 -0.03 -1.12 3.69
N LYS A 37 -0.02 -1.25 2.35
CA LYS A 37 0.22 -0.13 1.42
C LYS A 37 -0.80 0.99 1.65
N ALA A 38 -2.09 0.65 1.73
CA ALA A 38 -3.15 1.63 1.98
C ALA A 38 -3.01 2.29 3.35
N TYR A 39 -2.65 1.51 4.38
CA TYR A 39 -2.40 2.02 5.73
C TYR A 39 -1.21 2.99 5.77
N ASP A 40 -0.07 2.61 5.18
CA ASP A 40 1.11 3.46 5.10
C ASP A 40 0.82 4.75 4.32
N SER A 41 0.06 4.66 3.22
CA SER A 41 -0.36 5.85 2.44
C SER A 41 -1.23 6.81 3.27
N ILE A 42 -2.12 6.29 4.10
CA ILE A 42 -2.94 7.11 5.01
C ILE A 42 -2.04 7.79 6.04
N LEU A 43 -1.11 7.07 6.66
CA LEU A 43 -0.17 7.64 7.63
C LEU A 43 0.76 8.67 6.99
N GLU A 44 1.25 8.43 5.79
CA GLU A 44 2.08 9.39 5.04
C GLU A 44 1.31 10.69 4.77
N PHE A 45 0.02 10.59 4.43
CA PHE A 45 -0.84 11.76 4.26
C PHE A 45 -1.07 12.51 5.58
N GLU A 46 -1.41 11.79 6.65
CA GLU A 46 -1.66 12.38 7.97
C GLU A 46 -0.41 13.08 8.54
N ASN A 47 0.76 12.49 8.32
CA ASN A 47 2.03 13.04 8.81
C ASN A 47 2.44 14.34 8.10
N GLN A 48 1.82 14.68 6.97
CA GLN A 48 2.05 15.97 6.30
C GLN A 48 1.39 17.14 7.04
N PHE A 49 0.46 16.85 7.95
CA PHE A 49 -0.32 17.85 8.68
C PHE A 49 -0.13 17.70 10.19
N THR A 50 -0.19 18.83 10.89
CA THR A 50 -0.28 18.80 12.35
C THR A 50 -1.71 18.43 12.79
N ASN A 51 -1.89 18.21 14.08
CA ASN A 51 -3.23 17.97 14.64
C ASN A 51 -4.12 19.24 14.61
N ASN A 52 -3.53 20.39 14.34
CA ASN A 52 -4.18 21.71 14.32
C ASN A 52 -4.67 22.13 12.94
N ALA A 53 -4.29 21.40 11.89
CA ALA A 53 -4.65 21.71 10.52
C ALA A 53 -6.17 21.86 10.33
N ILE A 54 -6.57 22.89 9.61
CA ILE A 54 -7.94 23.15 9.21
C ILE A 54 -8.06 23.20 7.70
N GLY A 55 -9.13 22.64 7.16
CA GLY A 55 -9.51 22.80 5.75
C GLY A 55 -10.33 24.07 5.58
N ILE A 56 -10.09 24.81 4.51
CA ILE A 56 -10.87 25.96 4.15
C ILE A 56 -11.38 25.85 2.71
N SER A 57 -12.56 26.38 2.46
CA SER A 57 -13.13 26.52 1.12
C SER A 57 -13.80 27.85 0.96
N PHE A 58 -13.78 28.37 -0.26
CA PHE A 58 -14.34 29.68 -0.63
C PHE A 58 -15.70 29.53 -1.30
N ASN A 59 -16.53 30.57 -1.19
CA ASN A 59 -17.84 30.59 -1.84
C ASN A 59 -17.66 30.61 -3.38
N ASN A 60 -18.61 29.99 -4.08
CA ASN A 60 -18.61 29.88 -5.54
C ASN A 60 -18.71 31.21 -6.29
N GLU A 61 -19.12 32.28 -5.63
CA GLU A 61 -19.25 33.62 -6.20
C GLU A 61 -17.92 34.38 -6.28
N LEU A 62 -16.88 33.93 -5.52
CA LEU A 62 -15.59 34.63 -5.51
C LEU A 62 -14.79 34.35 -6.78
N ASN A 63 -14.15 35.40 -7.30
CA ASN A 63 -13.18 35.23 -8.39
C ASN A 63 -11.81 34.79 -7.86
N ASN A 64 -10.94 34.34 -8.75
CA ASN A 64 -9.62 33.84 -8.38
C ASN A 64 -8.75 34.89 -7.68
N GLN A 65 -8.86 36.16 -8.08
CA GLN A 65 -8.09 37.26 -7.47
C GLN A 65 -8.50 37.50 -6.02
N ASP A 66 -9.80 37.42 -5.73
CA ASP A 66 -10.31 37.60 -4.37
C ASP A 66 -9.86 36.49 -3.46
N ILE A 67 -9.82 35.22 -3.96
CA ILE A 67 -9.29 34.06 -3.21
C ILE A 67 -7.81 34.29 -2.90
N LEU A 68 -7.01 34.68 -3.90
CA LEU A 68 -5.57 34.91 -3.72
C LEU A 68 -5.31 36.07 -2.73
N ASN A 69 -6.11 37.13 -2.75
CA ASN A 69 -6.00 38.23 -1.79
C ASN A 69 -6.24 37.74 -0.35
N ARG A 70 -7.25 36.90 -0.13
CA ARG A 70 -7.54 36.29 1.19
C ARG A 70 -6.45 35.38 1.64
N ILE A 71 -5.94 34.54 0.76
CA ILE A 71 -4.80 33.64 1.08
C ILE A 71 -3.56 34.46 1.42
N SER A 72 -3.26 35.52 0.67
CA SER A 72 -2.15 36.44 0.97
C SER A 72 -2.29 37.09 2.35
N ALA A 73 -3.50 37.45 2.74
CA ALA A 73 -3.77 38.00 4.07
C ALA A 73 -3.53 36.96 5.18
N ILE A 74 -3.91 35.71 4.97
CA ILE A 74 -3.61 34.60 5.90
C ILE A 74 -2.09 34.39 6.01
N GLN A 75 -1.35 34.47 4.90
CA GLN A 75 0.11 34.29 4.85
C GLN A 75 0.90 35.40 5.56
N GLN A 76 0.30 36.53 5.88
CA GLN A 76 0.97 37.59 6.68
C GLN A 76 1.36 37.06 8.07
N ASN A 77 0.67 36.06 8.59
CA ASN A 77 1.10 35.38 9.79
C ASN A 77 2.21 34.38 9.47
N LYS A 78 3.42 34.64 9.98
CA LYS A 78 4.61 33.81 9.70
C LYS A 78 4.55 32.39 10.29
N ASP A 79 3.68 32.15 11.27
CA ASP A 79 3.51 30.83 11.91
C ASP A 79 2.55 29.91 11.14
N VAL A 80 1.99 30.38 10.03
CA VAL A 80 1.01 29.63 9.25
C VAL A 80 1.67 28.95 8.06
N ILE A 81 1.28 27.69 7.86
CA ILE A 81 1.56 26.90 6.67
C ILE A 81 0.29 26.85 5.84
N VAL A 82 0.35 27.27 4.60
CA VAL A 82 -0.79 27.20 3.67
C VAL A 82 -0.49 26.18 2.60
N ARG A 83 -1.43 25.30 2.35
CA ARG A 83 -1.34 24.32 1.27
C ARG A 83 -2.57 24.38 0.40
N PHE A 84 -2.34 24.08 -0.85
CA PHE A 84 -3.35 23.97 -1.88
C PHE A 84 -3.18 22.66 -2.60
N THR A 85 -4.22 21.87 -2.71
CA THR A 85 -4.18 20.58 -3.42
C THR A 85 -5.08 20.64 -4.63
N SER A 86 -4.55 20.32 -5.80
CA SER A 86 -5.31 20.22 -7.04
C SER A 86 -5.06 18.88 -7.71
N LYS A 87 -6.06 18.35 -8.39
CA LYS A 87 -5.92 17.12 -9.19
C LYS A 87 -5.53 17.39 -10.64
N VAL A 88 -5.63 18.63 -11.08
CA VAL A 88 -5.45 18.97 -12.49
C VAL A 88 -4.47 20.13 -12.58
N PHE A 89 -3.33 19.85 -13.18
CA PHE A 89 -2.58 20.84 -13.94
C PHE A 89 -3.09 20.74 -15.36
N ASP A 90 -3.57 21.85 -15.88
CA ASP A 90 -3.89 21.94 -17.30
C ASP A 90 -2.56 21.98 -18.06
N TYR A 91 -2.00 20.81 -18.30
CA TYR A 91 -0.87 20.64 -19.18
C TYR A 91 -1.42 20.66 -20.60
N ASP A 92 -1.22 21.74 -21.29
CA ASP A 92 -1.30 21.79 -22.74
C ASP A 92 -0.12 21.01 -23.34
N SER A 93 0.06 19.78 -22.93
CA SER A 93 1.13 18.95 -23.45
C SER A 93 0.74 17.48 -23.45
N ASN A 94 1.03 16.84 -24.55
CA ASN A 94 0.86 15.43 -24.87
C ASN A 94 1.58 14.44 -23.92
N TYR A 95 1.98 14.84 -22.69
CA TYR A 95 2.95 14.08 -21.89
C TYR A 95 2.55 13.69 -20.47
N ILE A 96 1.61 14.38 -19.83
CA ILE A 96 1.27 14.05 -18.44
C ILE A 96 -0.24 13.95 -18.29
N GLY A 97 -0.72 12.76 -17.93
CA GLY A 97 -2.09 12.58 -17.48
C GLY A 97 -2.34 13.29 -16.13
N ASP A 98 -3.49 13.10 -15.53
CA ASP A 98 -3.86 13.69 -14.24
C ASP A 98 -2.76 13.47 -13.20
N CYS A 99 -2.00 14.51 -12.86
CA CYS A 99 -1.04 14.46 -11.76
C CYS A 99 -1.58 15.15 -10.51
N ASN A 100 -1.16 14.61 -9.36
CA ASN A 100 -1.47 15.21 -8.06
C ASN A 100 -0.55 16.41 -7.82
N CYS A 101 -1.13 17.61 -7.79
CA CYS A 101 -0.38 18.85 -7.60
C CYS A 101 -0.67 19.46 -6.25
N GLU A 102 0.36 19.99 -5.61
CA GLU A 102 0.27 20.68 -4.34
C GLU A 102 1.07 21.98 -4.39
N GLY A 103 0.44 23.08 -4.02
CA GLY A 103 1.13 24.33 -3.72
C GLY A 103 1.37 24.44 -2.22
N ILE A 104 2.58 24.83 -1.79
CA ILE A 104 2.91 25.01 -0.39
C ILE A 104 3.52 26.38 -0.15
N TYR A 105 3.18 26.98 1.01
CA TYR A 105 3.80 28.19 1.55
C TYR A 105 3.99 28.05 3.05
N PHE A 106 5.10 28.54 3.57
CA PHE A 106 5.34 28.72 5.01
C PHE A 106 6.26 29.91 5.26
N GLY A 107 5.96 30.66 6.32
CA GLY A 107 6.73 31.85 6.69
C GLY A 107 7.95 31.62 7.57
N LYS A 108 8.03 30.46 8.24
CA LYS A 108 9.14 29.97 9.06
C LYS A 108 9.59 28.63 8.54
N ASP A 109 10.88 28.32 8.73
CA ASP A 109 11.39 27.00 8.40
C ASP A 109 10.60 25.91 9.15
N PHE A 110 10.22 24.90 8.43
CA PHE A 110 9.35 23.83 8.88
C PHE A 110 9.95 22.50 8.43
N ASN A 111 9.89 21.51 9.30
CA ASN A 111 10.39 20.18 8.99
C ASN A 111 9.33 19.40 8.21
N SER A 112 9.55 19.28 6.92
CA SER A 112 8.61 18.56 6.05
C SER A 112 8.63 17.06 6.35
N ALA A 113 7.45 16.44 6.41
CA ALA A 113 7.32 15.00 6.59
C ALA A 113 7.56 14.18 5.31
N TYR A 114 7.90 14.83 4.20
CA TYR A 114 8.23 14.14 2.96
C TYR A 114 9.61 13.49 3.05
N ASN A 115 9.70 12.20 2.68
CA ASN A 115 10.98 11.53 2.56
C ASN A 115 11.68 11.99 1.27
N LEU A 116 12.85 12.60 1.40
CA LEU A 116 13.68 13.03 0.27
C LEU A 116 14.57 11.88 -0.20
N ILE A 117 14.56 11.61 -1.50
CA ILE A 117 15.52 10.71 -2.16
C ILE A 117 16.76 11.48 -2.58
N SER A 118 16.57 12.71 -3.08
CA SER A 118 17.68 13.58 -3.49
C SER A 118 17.30 15.05 -3.40
N GLY A 119 18.30 15.92 -3.36
CA GLY A 119 18.08 17.35 -3.27
C GLY A 119 17.61 17.83 -1.90
N ARG A 120 16.78 18.87 -1.86
CA ARG A 120 16.22 19.48 -0.66
C ARG A 120 14.74 19.81 -0.82
N PHE A 121 14.06 19.99 0.30
CA PHE A 121 12.73 20.61 0.31
C PHE A 121 12.84 22.13 0.28
N PHE A 122 11.72 22.83 0.14
CA PHE A 122 11.67 24.29 0.21
C PHE A 122 12.18 24.79 1.55
N ASN A 123 12.76 25.97 1.55
CA ASN A 123 13.05 26.78 2.72
C ASN A 123 12.27 28.12 2.63
N LYS A 124 12.21 28.87 3.74
CA LYS A 124 11.46 30.16 3.79
C LYS A 124 11.93 31.19 2.76
N ASP A 125 13.22 31.13 2.34
CA ASP A 125 13.76 32.11 1.42
C ASP A 125 13.36 31.82 -0.03
N ASP A 126 12.97 30.59 -0.35
CA ASP A 126 12.45 30.20 -1.65
C ASP A 126 11.10 30.89 -1.97
N PHE A 127 10.35 31.28 -0.94
CA PHE A 127 9.06 31.98 -1.11
C PHE A 127 9.20 33.51 -1.28
N LYS A 128 10.34 34.07 -0.93
CA LYS A 128 10.61 35.52 -1.08
C LYS A 128 11.01 35.91 -2.50
N LYS A 129 11.56 34.96 -3.25
CA LYS A 129 11.97 35.13 -4.64
C LYS A 129 10.93 34.51 -5.55
N ASN A 130 10.60 35.21 -6.63
CA ASN A 130 9.65 34.72 -7.63
C ASN A 130 10.32 33.62 -8.50
N ASN A 131 10.85 32.58 -7.86
CA ASN A 131 11.58 31.50 -8.51
C ASN A 131 10.61 30.36 -8.81
N ASN A 132 10.66 29.86 -10.03
CA ASN A 132 9.91 28.67 -10.44
C ASN A 132 10.61 27.42 -9.91
N LEU A 133 10.43 27.14 -8.62
CA LEU A 133 11.01 25.99 -7.94
C LEU A 133 9.94 24.93 -7.73
N VAL A 134 10.36 23.65 -7.86
CA VAL A 134 9.47 22.51 -7.67
C VAL A 134 10.17 21.38 -6.95
N VAL A 135 9.42 20.65 -6.13
CA VAL A 135 9.80 19.34 -5.58
C VAL A 135 8.88 18.32 -6.22
N ILE A 136 9.44 17.23 -6.72
CA ILE A 136 8.68 16.22 -7.48
C ILE A 136 8.77 14.84 -6.84
N GLY A 137 7.76 14.02 -7.06
CA GLY A 137 7.81 12.60 -6.75
C GLY A 137 8.76 11.84 -7.69
N LYS A 138 9.28 10.71 -7.24
CA LYS A 138 10.29 9.94 -8.01
C LYS A 138 9.79 9.50 -9.39
N ASP A 139 8.50 9.21 -9.54
CA ASP A 139 7.92 8.78 -10.80
C ASP A 139 7.79 9.91 -11.82
N MET A 140 7.89 11.17 -11.35
CA MET A 140 7.92 12.36 -12.19
C MET A 140 9.28 12.61 -12.83
N LEU A 141 10.36 11.96 -12.35
CA LEU A 141 11.72 12.10 -12.90
C LEU A 141 11.79 11.81 -14.41
N LYS A 142 10.98 10.90 -14.91
CA LYS A 142 10.90 10.53 -16.33
C LYS A 142 10.41 11.68 -17.25
N TYR A 143 9.77 12.70 -16.66
CA TYR A 143 9.25 13.87 -17.38
C TYR A 143 10.14 15.10 -17.24
N THR A 144 11.32 14.97 -16.60
CA THR A 144 12.26 16.06 -16.41
C THR A 144 13.32 16.09 -17.51
N LYS A 145 13.79 17.30 -17.83
CA LYS A 145 15.00 17.50 -18.64
C LYS A 145 16.18 17.80 -17.74
N THR A 146 17.36 17.35 -18.12
CA THR A 146 18.60 17.65 -17.40
C THR A 146 19.43 18.62 -18.23
N GLU A 147 19.79 19.77 -17.66
CA GLU A 147 20.65 20.78 -18.28
C GLU A 147 21.81 21.10 -17.31
N GLY A 148 23.00 20.58 -17.64
CA GLY A 148 24.15 20.64 -16.75
C GLY A 148 23.92 19.84 -15.47
N GLU A 149 24.06 20.49 -14.32
CA GLU A 149 23.82 19.88 -13.00
C GLU A 149 22.36 20.01 -12.51
N LYS A 150 21.54 20.75 -13.24
CA LYS A 150 20.17 21.04 -12.84
C LYS A 150 19.16 20.22 -13.64
N ARG A 151 18.02 19.95 -13.01
CA ARG A 151 16.87 19.32 -13.64
C ARG A 151 15.70 20.30 -13.72
N TYR A 152 14.97 20.21 -14.80
CA TYR A 152 13.82 21.08 -15.04
C TYR A 152 12.59 20.27 -15.40
N LEU A 153 11.45 20.67 -14.83
CA LEU A 153 10.13 20.18 -15.22
C LEU A 153 9.48 21.28 -16.07
N LEU A 154 8.98 20.91 -17.24
CA LEU A 154 8.27 21.84 -18.14
C LEU A 154 6.77 21.79 -17.84
N ASN A 155 6.14 22.96 -17.75
CA ASN A 155 4.70 23.14 -17.73
C ASN A 155 4.31 24.22 -18.75
N GLY A 156 3.81 23.82 -19.90
CA GLY A 156 3.67 24.71 -21.04
C GLY A 156 4.99 25.38 -21.37
N ASP A 157 4.99 26.71 -21.46
CA ASP A 157 6.20 27.51 -21.71
C ASP A 157 7.01 27.82 -20.45
N THR A 158 6.59 27.34 -19.29
CA THR A 158 7.26 27.64 -18.01
C THR A 158 8.16 26.50 -17.59
N GLU A 159 9.43 26.83 -17.35
CA GLU A 159 10.41 25.91 -16.78
C GLU A 159 10.47 26.03 -15.26
N PHE A 160 10.43 24.89 -14.57
CA PHE A 160 10.57 24.80 -13.13
C PHE A 160 11.86 24.07 -12.77
N GLU A 161 12.71 24.70 -11.99
CA GLU A 161 13.89 24.05 -11.44
C GLU A 161 13.48 23.02 -10.38
N VAL A 162 13.87 21.76 -10.58
CA VAL A 162 13.61 20.67 -9.62
C VAL A 162 14.68 20.73 -8.52
N ILE A 163 14.30 21.15 -7.32
CA ILE A 163 15.19 21.30 -6.18
C ILE A 163 15.27 20.06 -5.30
N GLY A 164 14.29 19.15 -5.42
CA GLY A 164 14.26 17.91 -4.65
C GLY A 164 13.35 16.86 -5.25
N VAL A 165 13.62 15.62 -4.88
CA VAL A 165 12.84 14.45 -5.28
C VAL A 165 12.39 13.72 -4.03
N VAL A 166 11.07 13.54 -3.89
CA VAL A 166 10.44 12.83 -2.77
C VAL A 166 10.04 11.43 -3.18
N GLY A 167 10.05 10.52 -2.21
CA GLY A 167 9.73 9.11 -2.41
C GLY A 167 10.46 8.22 -1.43
N LYS A 168 10.34 6.92 -1.63
CA LYS A 168 11.14 5.89 -0.96
C LYS A 168 11.71 4.95 -2.02
N GLU A 169 12.97 4.56 -1.89
CA GLU A 169 13.58 3.62 -2.82
C GLU A 169 12.92 2.25 -2.76
N GLY A 170 12.49 1.77 -3.92
CA GLY A 170 11.90 0.44 -4.08
C GLY A 170 10.57 0.22 -3.34
N ILE A 171 9.90 1.28 -2.88
CA ILE A 171 8.56 1.25 -2.26
C ILE A 171 7.73 2.32 -2.93
N SER A 172 6.49 1.98 -3.31
CA SER A 172 5.54 2.99 -3.79
C SER A 172 5.01 3.82 -2.63
N THR A 173 5.00 5.14 -2.79
CA THR A 173 4.45 6.10 -1.82
C THR A 173 3.32 6.90 -2.47
N MET A 174 2.46 7.51 -1.66
CA MET A 174 1.35 8.32 -2.16
C MET A 174 1.76 9.64 -2.85
N TYR A 175 3.04 9.96 -2.82
CA TYR A 175 3.58 11.19 -3.44
C TYR A 175 4.60 10.93 -4.54
N ASP A 176 4.69 9.69 -5.03
CA ASP A 176 5.61 9.33 -6.11
C ASP A 176 5.28 10.02 -7.44
N ASP A 177 3.99 10.28 -7.69
CA ASP A 177 3.45 11.01 -8.86
C ASP A 177 3.13 12.49 -8.56
N LYS A 178 3.52 12.99 -7.38
CA LYS A 178 3.16 14.33 -6.93
C LYS A 178 4.12 15.39 -7.47
N ILE A 179 3.57 16.55 -7.74
CA ILE A 179 4.34 17.77 -8.04
C ILE A 179 4.00 18.80 -6.96
N ILE A 180 5.02 19.26 -6.22
CA ILE A 180 4.87 20.22 -5.13
C ILE A 180 5.50 21.54 -5.58
N PHE A 181 4.67 22.56 -5.70
CA PHE A 181 5.08 23.91 -6.14
C PHE A 181 5.27 24.86 -4.98
N ASN A 182 6.14 25.80 -5.20
CA ASN A 182 6.14 27.04 -4.43
C ASN A 182 4.81 27.77 -4.69
N LEU A 183 4.01 28.00 -3.65
CA LEU A 183 2.70 28.65 -3.76
C LEU A 183 2.78 30.07 -4.36
N SER A 184 3.93 30.76 -4.24
CA SER A 184 4.16 32.07 -4.86
C SER A 184 3.95 32.04 -6.38
N TYR A 185 4.22 30.91 -7.03
CA TYR A 185 3.97 30.72 -8.46
C TYR A 185 2.48 30.85 -8.80
N ILE A 186 1.60 30.30 -7.96
CA ILE A 186 0.14 30.34 -8.16
C ILE A 186 -0.40 31.77 -8.12
N PHE A 187 0.23 32.62 -7.31
CA PHE A 187 -0.16 34.06 -7.24
C PHE A 187 0.11 34.83 -8.55
N ASN A 188 1.09 34.37 -9.32
CA ASN A 188 1.43 35.00 -10.59
C ASN A 188 0.66 34.39 -11.77
N ASN A 189 0.25 33.14 -11.68
CA ASN A 189 -0.47 32.39 -12.70
C ASN A 189 -1.90 32.08 -12.26
N LYS A 190 -2.82 32.99 -12.52
CA LYS A 190 -4.22 33.00 -12.05
C LYS A 190 -5.07 31.79 -12.51
N HIS A 191 -4.57 30.95 -13.40
CA HIS A 191 -5.32 29.84 -14.01
C HIS A 191 -5.55 28.63 -13.09
N PHE A 192 -4.87 28.55 -11.95
CA PHE A 192 -4.84 27.34 -11.11
C PHE A 192 -5.60 27.44 -9.80
N VAL A 193 -6.36 28.51 -9.58
CA VAL A 193 -7.02 28.71 -8.29
C VAL A 193 -8.33 27.95 -8.24
N THR A 194 -8.39 26.91 -7.44
CA THR A 194 -9.65 26.25 -7.10
C THR A 194 -10.24 26.83 -5.82
N LYS A 195 -11.57 26.80 -5.73
CA LYS A 195 -12.33 27.28 -4.57
C LYS A 195 -12.32 26.30 -3.40
N ASP A 196 -11.97 25.05 -3.68
CA ASP A 196 -11.92 23.93 -2.74
C ASP A 196 -10.48 23.47 -2.46
N LEU A 197 -10.31 22.78 -1.35
CA LEU A 197 -9.09 22.06 -0.98
C LEU A 197 -7.88 22.94 -0.58
N TRP A 198 -8.13 24.05 0.03
CA TRP A 198 -7.11 24.78 0.76
C TRP A 198 -7.01 24.28 2.19
N SER A 199 -5.80 24.29 2.72
CA SER A 199 -5.54 23.97 4.13
C SER A 199 -4.64 25.01 4.77
N VAL A 200 -4.91 25.26 6.04
CA VAL A 200 -4.13 26.16 6.89
C VAL A 200 -3.69 25.34 8.10
N ASP A 201 -2.40 25.33 8.37
CA ASP A 201 -1.78 24.53 9.40
C ASP A 201 -0.74 25.33 10.17
N SER A 202 -0.33 24.87 11.36
CA SER A 202 0.74 25.45 12.13
C SER A 202 1.28 24.46 13.15
N GLU A 203 2.59 24.50 13.37
CA GLU A 203 3.23 23.78 14.47
C GLU A 203 3.01 24.46 15.83
N ASN A 204 2.81 25.77 15.84
CA ASN A 204 2.80 26.59 17.06
C ASN A 204 1.41 27.11 17.45
N LEU A 205 0.46 27.17 16.53
CA LEU A 205 -0.87 27.71 16.75
C LEU A 205 -1.89 26.59 16.96
N SER A 206 -2.79 26.78 17.91
CA SER A 206 -3.92 25.88 18.10
C SER A 206 -4.94 26.00 16.95
N LYS A 207 -5.77 24.97 16.79
CA LYS A 207 -6.86 24.95 15.80
C LYS A 207 -7.81 26.16 15.94
N GLN A 208 -8.07 26.62 17.17
CA GLN A 208 -8.91 27.77 17.42
C GLN A 208 -8.25 29.07 16.95
N GLN A 209 -6.96 29.26 17.26
CA GLN A 209 -6.20 30.40 16.78
C GLN A 209 -6.12 30.46 15.24
N LEU A 210 -5.93 29.31 14.58
CA LEU A 210 -5.98 29.25 13.12
C LEU A 210 -7.36 29.60 12.57
N THR A 211 -8.42 29.12 13.21
CA THR A 211 -9.81 29.48 12.88
C THR A 211 -10.06 30.98 13.00
N ASP A 212 -9.57 31.58 14.09
CA ASP A 212 -9.70 33.01 14.33
C ASP A 212 -8.92 33.87 13.30
N ILE A 213 -7.72 33.42 12.90
CA ILE A 213 -6.93 34.08 11.84
C ILE A 213 -7.71 34.07 10.53
N VAL A 214 -8.24 32.90 10.13
CA VAL A 214 -9.00 32.76 8.87
C VAL A 214 -10.27 33.60 8.91
N LYS A 215 -11.03 33.59 9.99
CA LYS A 215 -12.25 34.36 10.15
C LYS A 215 -12.03 35.89 10.22
N LYS A 216 -10.88 36.34 10.74
CA LYS A 216 -10.49 37.75 10.69
C LYS A 216 -10.26 38.26 9.27
N VAL A 217 -9.83 37.37 8.35
CA VAL A 217 -9.65 37.75 6.95
C VAL A 217 -11.00 37.83 6.23
N ASP A 218 -11.86 36.82 6.42
CA ASP A 218 -13.22 36.82 5.90
C ASP A 218 -14.10 35.84 6.70
N GLU A 219 -15.16 36.33 7.33
CA GLU A 219 -16.10 35.53 8.12
C GLU A 219 -16.86 34.49 7.27
N ASN A 220 -16.98 34.72 5.96
CA ASN A 220 -17.68 33.87 5.02
C ASN A 220 -16.83 32.69 4.52
N ILE A 221 -15.57 32.59 4.91
CA ILE A 221 -14.75 31.43 4.58
C ILE A 221 -15.30 30.20 5.30
N ASN A 222 -15.67 29.17 4.53
CA ASN A 222 -16.13 27.92 5.10
C ASN A 222 -14.95 27.12 5.68
N ILE A 223 -15.00 26.87 6.99
CA ILE A 223 -13.97 26.07 7.68
C ILE A 223 -14.47 24.65 7.81
N LYS A 224 -13.78 23.74 7.12
CA LYS A 224 -14.05 22.30 7.19
C LYS A 224 -13.14 21.67 8.28
N GLY A 225 -13.64 21.62 9.50
CA GLY A 225 -12.85 21.21 10.66
C GLY A 225 -12.39 19.75 10.70
N THR A 226 -12.79 18.89 9.76
CA THR A 226 -12.58 17.43 9.83
C THR A 226 -11.83 16.83 8.65
N ILE A 227 -11.48 17.59 7.62
CA ILE A 227 -10.93 17.02 6.37
C ILE A 227 -9.44 16.70 6.49
N ILE A 228 -8.72 17.31 7.42
CA ILE A 228 -7.26 17.26 7.49
C ILE A 228 -6.74 16.78 8.86
N GLY A 229 -7.63 16.41 9.77
CA GLY A 229 -7.22 15.82 11.05
C GLY A 229 -6.81 14.34 10.93
N LYS A 230 -6.01 13.87 11.88
CA LYS A 230 -5.71 12.44 12.01
C LYS A 230 -7.01 11.63 12.04
N ARG A 231 -7.10 10.62 11.21
CA ARG A 231 -8.27 9.74 11.16
C ARG A 231 -8.35 8.95 12.46
N PRO A 232 -9.53 8.78 13.04
CA PRO A 232 -9.67 8.07 14.30
C PRO A 232 -9.25 6.60 14.20
N ASN A 233 -9.28 6.02 13.00
CA ASN A 233 -8.91 4.63 12.78
C ASN A 233 -8.31 4.42 11.37
N PRO A 234 -7.02 4.71 11.14
CA PRO A 234 -6.36 4.56 9.83
C PRO A 234 -6.42 3.13 9.28
N LEU A 235 -6.38 2.11 10.15
CA LEU A 235 -6.46 0.71 9.73
C LEU A 235 -7.84 0.38 9.15
N ARG A 236 -8.93 0.86 9.76
CA ARG A 236 -10.29 0.67 9.25
C ARG A 236 -10.45 1.32 7.88
N ASP A 237 -9.87 2.50 7.71
CA ASP A 237 -9.93 3.22 6.44
C ASP A 237 -9.11 2.51 5.37
N ALA A 238 -7.94 1.96 5.71
CA ALA A 238 -7.13 1.14 4.81
C ALA A 238 -7.88 -0.11 4.35
N ILE A 239 -8.56 -0.81 5.27
CA ILE A 239 -9.40 -1.96 4.96
C ILE A 239 -10.57 -1.55 4.04
N THR A 240 -11.20 -0.40 4.33
CA THR A 240 -12.34 0.09 3.53
C THR A 240 -11.88 0.48 2.11
N ASN A 241 -10.72 1.11 1.96
CA ASN A 241 -10.13 1.46 0.67
C ASN A 241 -9.73 0.22 -0.15
N SER A 242 -9.36 -0.88 0.53
CA SER A 242 -8.98 -2.15 -0.10
C SER A 242 -10.17 -3.12 -0.26
N LYS A 243 -11.40 -2.68 -0.02
CA LYS A 243 -12.60 -3.53 0.10
C LYS A 243 -12.83 -4.43 -1.13
N GLU A 244 -12.70 -3.90 -2.33
CA GLU A 244 -12.94 -4.65 -3.57
C GLU A 244 -11.92 -5.77 -3.75
N LEU A 245 -10.65 -5.49 -3.48
CA LEU A 245 -9.57 -6.46 -3.53
C LEU A 245 -9.74 -7.53 -2.44
N ILE A 246 -10.18 -7.15 -1.23
CA ILE A 246 -10.45 -8.08 -0.14
C ILE A 246 -11.59 -9.02 -0.52
N ILE A 247 -12.71 -8.50 -1.04
CA ILE A 247 -13.87 -9.32 -1.43
C ILE A 247 -13.49 -10.30 -2.55
N GLY A 248 -12.82 -9.81 -3.60
CA GLY A 248 -12.34 -10.66 -4.69
C GLY A 248 -11.35 -11.71 -4.21
N GLY A 249 -10.39 -11.33 -3.37
CA GLY A 249 -9.38 -12.20 -2.81
C GLY A 249 -9.97 -13.28 -1.89
N ILE A 250 -10.95 -12.96 -1.06
CA ILE A 250 -11.67 -13.92 -0.22
C ILE A 250 -12.40 -14.95 -1.10
N GLY A 251 -13.03 -14.51 -2.19
CA GLY A 251 -13.67 -15.42 -3.15
C GLY A 251 -12.69 -16.43 -3.74
N ILE A 252 -11.51 -15.97 -4.15
CA ILE A 252 -10.46 -16.85 -4.70
C ILE A 252 -9.91 -17.79 -3.61
N ILE A 253 -9.66 -17.29 -2.40
CA ILE A 253 -9.22 -18.13 -1.27
C ILE A 253 -10.26 -19.22 -0.97
N PHE A 254 -11.55 -18.89 -1.01
CA PHE A 254 -12.63 -19.84 -0.81
C PHE A 254 -12.59 -20.95 -1.86
N CYS A 255 -12.48 -20.62 -3.15
CA CYS A 255 -12.29 -21.60 -4.22
C CYS A 255 -11.02 -22.44 -4.02
N ALA A 256 -9.92 -21.83 -3.59
CA ALA A 256 -8.67 -22.53 -3.33
C ALA A 256 -8.77 -23.49 -2.11
N ILE A 257 -9.58 -23.16 -1.10
CA ILE A 257 -9.87 -24.07 0.02
C ILE A 257 -10.63 -25.31 -0.46
N PHE A 258 -11.61 -25.17 -1.37
CA PHE A 258 -12.30 -26.32 -1.95
C PHE A 258 -11.34 -27.21 -2.74
N THR A 259 -10.47 -26.63 -3.57
CA THR A 259 -9.47 -27.39 -4.32
C THR A 259 -8.47 -28.06 -3.40
N LEU A 260 -8.08 -27.41 -2.28
CA LEU A 260 -7.25 -27.99 -1.25
C LEU A 260 -7.93 -29.19 -0.58
N PHE A 261 -9.22 -29.07 -0.23
CA PHE A 261 -9.97 -30.17 0.39
C PHE A 261 -10.02 -31.40 -0.51
N ILE A 262 -10.34 -31.23 -1.80
CA ILE A 262 -10.34 -32.33 -2.79
C ILE A 262 -8.92 -32.90 -2.95
N SER A 263 -7.92 -32.06 -3.02
CA SER A 263 -6.53 -32.47 -3.17
C SER A 263 -5.99 -33.25 -1.98
N LEU A 264 -6.35 -32.83 -0.75
CA LEU A 264 -6.02 -33.56 0.48
C LEU A 264 -6.73 -34.91 0.52
N HIS A 265 -7.99 -34.97 0.13
CA HIS A 265 -8.75 -36.21 0.08
C HIS A 265 -8.09 -37.22 -0.87
N ASN A 266 -7.78 -36.79 -2.09
CA ASN A 266 -7.09 -37.61 -3.08
C ASN A 266 -5.68 -38.05 -2.62
N TRP A 267 -4.93 -37.13 -2.00
CA TRP A 267 -3.61 -37.43 -1.47
C TRP A 267 -3.66 -38.49 -0.36
N LEU A 268 -4.63 -38.41 0.57
CA LEU A 268 -4.83 -39.41 1.62
C LEU A 268 -5.20 -40.77 1.03
N ASP A 269 -5.97 -40.82 -0.07
CA ASP A 269 -6.25 -42.11 -0.74
C ASP A 269 -4.99 -42.74 -1.37
N LEU A 270 -4.09 -41.93 -1.92
CA LEU A 270 -2.82 -42.41 -2.46
C LEU A 270 -1.88 -43.01 -1.41
N ILE A 271 -1.96 -42.53 -0.16
CA ILE A 271 -1.13 -43.07 0.95
C ILE A 271 -1.86 -44.07 1.83
N LYS A 272 -3.15 -44.35 1.56
CA LYS A 272 -4.00 -45.25 2.36
C LYS A 272 -3.40 -46.66 2.49
N LEU A 273 -2.86 -47.19 1.40
CA LEU A 273 -2.21 -48.50 1.42
C LEU A 273 -0.96 -48.51 2.32
N GLU A 274 -0.13 -47.49 2.25
CA GLU A 274 1.04 -47.33 3.11
C GLU A 274 0.64 -47.26 4.58
N ILE A 275 -0.42 -46.48 4.89
CA ILE A 275 -0.98 -46.38 6.25
C ILE A 275 -1.44 -47.77 6.73
N GLY A 276 -2.18 -48.52 5.90
CA GLY A 276 -2.66 -49.85 6.23
C GLY A 276 -1.52 -50.84 6.54
N ILE A 277 -0.48 -50.87 5.71
CA ILE A 277 0.71 -51.73 5.93
C ILE A 277 1.38 -51.36 7.26
N ARG A 278 1.52 -50.07 7.58
CA ARG A 278 2.12 -49.62 8.84
C ARG A 278 1.27 -50.02 10.06
N GLN A 279 -0.05 -49.97 9.96
CA GLN A 279 -0.97 -50.43 11.00
C GLN A 279 -0.86 -51.97 11.22
N CYS A 280 -0.75 -52.74 10.14
CA CYS A 280 -0.49 -54.18 10.25
C CYS A 280 0.83 -54.48 10.97
N ASN A 281 1.84 -53.63 10.83
CA ASN A 281 3.12 -53.73 11.52
C ASN A 281 3.11 -53.08 12.92
N GLY A 282 1.94 -52.79 13.49
CA GLY A 282 1.79 -52.34 14.88
C GLY A 282 1.90 -50.79 15.05
N ALA A 283 1.87 -49.99 13.98
CA ALA A 283 1.88 -48.53 14.11
C ALA A 283 0.59 -48.03 14.76
N THR A 284 0.74 -47.26 15.84
CA THR A 284 -0.40 -46.60 16.52
C THR A 284 -0.96 -45.43 15.67
N LYS A 285 -2.18 -45.02 16.00
CA LYS A 285 -2.79 -43.84 15.32
C LYS A 285 -1.92 -42.60 15.45
N ASP A 286 -1.29 -42.40 16.60
CA ASP A 286 -0.41 -41.25 16.87
C ASP A 286 0.84 -41.27 15.98
N ASN A 287 1.45 -42.45 15.80
CA ASN A 287 2.60 -42.62 14.90
C ASN A 287 2.23 -42.26 13.45
N ILE A 288 1.03 -42.64 13.01
CA ILE A 288 0.53 -42.28 11.67
C ILE A 288 0.28 -40.81 11.54
N MET A 289 -0.28 -40.19 12.57
CA MET A 289 -0.51 -38.72 12.62
C MET A 289 0.80 -37.94 12.50
N ILE A 290 1.84 -38.35 13.22
CA ILE A 290 3.17 -37.73 13.15
C ILE A 290 3.72 -37.79 11.71
N ILE A 291 3.55 -38.93 11.04
CA ILE A 291 3.99 -39.10 9.64
C ILE A 291 3.24 -38.15 8.70
N ILE A 292 1.92 -38.05 8.86
CA ILE A 292 1.09 -37.13 8.05
C ILE A 292 1.47 -35.67 8.32
N LEU A 293 1.64 -35.30 9.60
CA LEU A 293 2.06 -33.96 9.98
C LEU A 293 3.42 -33.57 9.40
N ARG A 294 4.39 -34.49 9.47
CA ARG A 294 5.73 -34.30 8.88
C ARG A 294 5.64 -34.06 7.36
N ARG A 295 4.83 -34.81 6.65
CA ARG A 295 4.61 -34.64 5.21
C ARG A 295 3.93 -33.33 4.91
N TYR A 296 2.90 -32.96 5.69
CA TYR A 296 2.24 -31.67 5.58
C TYR A 296 3.22 -30.50 5.76
N LEU A 297 4.09 -30.55 6.78
CA LEU A 297 5.11 -29.52 7.00
C LEU A 297 6.06 -29.38 5.81
N ILE A 298 6.48 -30.46 5.19
CA ILE A 298 7.30 -30.42 3.98
C ILE A 298 6.54 -29.73 2.84
N TYR A 299 5.27 -30.11 2.61
CA TYR A 299 4.47 -29.51 1.53
C TYR A 299 4.18 -28.03 1.78
N SER A 300 3.88 -27.65 3.01
CA SER A 300 3.65 -26.24 3.36
C SER A 300 4.91 -25.39 3.24
N CYS A 301 6.09 -25.91 3.61
CA CYS A 301 7.36 -25.20 3.37
C CYS A 301 7.64 -25.00 1.87
N ILE A 302 7.43 -26.01 1.04
CA ILE A 302 7.58 -25.90 -0.41
C ILE A 302 6.57 -24.88 -0.96
N SER A 303 5.31 -24.96 -0.52
CA SER A 303 4.25 -24.03 -0.94
C SER A 303 4.55 -22.59 -0.55
N PHE A 304 5.12 -22.38 0.62
CA PHE A 304 5.53 -21.06 1.10
C PHE A 304 6.64 -20.47 0.22
N ILE A 305 7.68 -21.25 -0.06
CA ILE A 305 8.77 -20.82 -0.95
C ILE A 305 8.23 -20.51 -2.35
N THR A 306 7.37 -21.39 -2.90
CA THR A 306 6.79 -21.15 -4.24
C THR A 306 5.88 -19.94 -4.28
N SER A 307 5.09 -19.67 -3.23
CA SER A 307 4.26 -18.46 -3.17
C SER A 307 5.10 -17.17 -3.11
N LEU A 308 6.22 -17.19 -2.35
CA LEU A 308 7.14 -16.04 -2.30
C LEU A 308 7.84 -15.81 -3.65
N LEU A 309 8.28 -16.88 -4.32
CA LEU A 309 8.89 -16.77 -5.66
C LEU A 309 7.89 -16.24 -6.68
N LEU A 310 6.65 -16.71 -6.68
CA LEU A 310 5.59 -16.21 -7.55
C LEU A 310 5.30 -14.74 -7.28
N TYR A 311 5.18 -14.35 -6.01
CA TYR A 311 4.98 -12.96 -5.65
C TYR A 311 6.13 -12.07 -6.16
N TYR A 312 7.37 -12.50 -5.97
CA TYR A 312 8.56 -11.77 -6.43
C TYR A 312 8.59 -11.62 -7.96
N LEU A 313 8.23 -12.68 -8.70
CA LEU A 313 8.12 -12.61 -10.15
C LEU A 313 7.04 -11.62 -10.61
N LEU A 314 5.87 -11.64 -9.96
CA LEU A 314 4.77 -10.70 -10.25
C LEU A 314 5.15 -9.25 -9.88
N HIS A 315 5.93 -9.06 -8.82
CA HIS A 315 6.47 -7.75 -8.43
C HIS A 315 7.44 -7.20 -9.50
N ILE A 316 8.33 -8.02 -10.05
CA ILE A 316 9.26 -7.60 -11.14
C ILE A 316 8.48 -7.21 -12.40
N ILE A 317 7.44 -7.98 -12.74
CA ILE A 317 6.60 -7.72 -13.94
C ILE A 317 5.73 -6.47 -13.71
N ASN A 318 5.58 -6.02 -12.48
CA ASN A 318 4.71 -4.90 -12.06
C ASN A 318 3.28 -5.02 -12.61
N PHE A 319 2.69 -6.20 -12.47
CA PHE A 319 1.39 -6.52 -13.03
C PHE A 319 0.27 -5.77 -12.29
N GLY A 320 -0.29 -4.74 -12.95
CA GLY A 320 -1.49 -4.04 -12.48
C GLY A 320 -1.34 -3.23 -11.18
N GLY A 321 -0.12 -2.91 -10.73
CA GLY A 321 0.11 -2.13 -9.49
C GLY A 321 -0.27 -2.85 -8.19
N LEU A 322 -0.72 -4.12 -8.26
CA LEU A 322 -1.14 -4.91 -7.09
C LEU A 322 0.03 -5.51 -6.31
N PHE A 323 1.22 -5.51 -6.91
CA PHE A 323 2.42 -6.17 -6.38
C PHE A 323 3.53 -5.19 -6.02
N ASP A 324 3.24 -3.88 -5.95
CA ASP A 324 4.23 -2.82 -5.70
C ASP A 324 4.69 -2.74 -4.24
N TYR A 325 4.11 -3.53 -3.36
CA TYR A 325 4.43 -3.51 -1.94
C TYR A 325 5.52 -4.53 -1.60
N LYS A 326 6.56 -4.10 -0.86
CA LYS A 326 7.57 -5.03 -0.35
C LYS A 326 6.99 -5.92 0.73
N ILE A 327 7.30 -7.22 0.67
CA ILE A 327 6.95 -8.17 1.71
C ILE A 327 7.59 -7.73 3.03
N ASN A 328 6.77 -7.53 4.05
CA ASN A 328 7.20 -7.19 5.39
C ASN A 328 6.94 -8.36 6.38
N TYR A 329 7.35 -8.18 7.63
CA TYR A 329 7.18 -9.22 8.66
C TYR A 329 5.70 -9.58 8.92
N LEU A 330 4.76 -8.64 8.74
CA LEU A 330 3.33 -8.90 8.91
C LEU A 330 2.81 -9.86 7.84
N ASN A 331 3.21 -9.70 6.57
CA ASN A 331 2.85 -10.62 5.50
C ASN A 331 3.33 -12.04 5.81
N LEU A 332 4.57 -12.18 6.32
CA LEU A 332 5.12 -13.48 6.72
C LEU A 332 4.36 -14.08 7.90
N LEU A 333 4.02 -13.26 8.91
CA LEU A 333 3.26 -13.69 10.08
C LEU A 333 1.87 -14.22 9.69
N PHE A 334 1.13 -13.49 8.86
CA PHE A 334 -0.18 -13.93 8.36
C PHE A 334 -0.08 -15.20 7.51
N SER A 335 0.97 -15.34 6.70
CA SER A 335 1.21 -16.55 5.90
C SER A 335 1.49 -17.77 6.80
N VAL A 336 2.33 -17.61 7.82
CA VAL A 336 2.61 -18.68 8.80
C VAL A 336 1.35 -19.05 9.59
N GLY A 337 0.57 -18.06 10.04
CA GLY A 337 -0.71 -18.27 10.70
C GLY A 337 -1.68 -19.07 9.82
N THR A 338 -1.75 -18.75 8.53
CA THR A 338 -2.57 -19.48 7.54
C THR A 338 -2.08 -20.91 7.38
N MET A 339 -0.77 -21.15 7.33
CA MET A 339 -0.20 -22.50 7.25
C MET A 339 -0.58 -23.35 8.48
N ILE A 340 -0.48 -22.78 9.68
CA ILE A 340 -0.88 -23.47 10.93
C ILE A 340 -2.37 -23.81 10.88
N PHE A 341 -3.20 -22.88 10.45
CA PHE A 341 -4.65 -23.08 10.33
C PHE A 341 -4.98 -24.22 9.34
N ILE A 342 -4.39 -24.20 8.15
CA ILE A 342 -4.55 -25.29 7.16
C ILE A 342 -4.05 -26.62 7.72
N GLY A 343 -2.94 -26.62 8.47
CA GLY A 343 -2.38 -27.80 9.12
C GLY A 343 -3.35 -28.43 10.11
N PHE A 344 -4.00 -27.61 10.92
CA PHE A 344 -5.02 -28.06 11.87
C PHE A 344 -6.19 -28.77 11.15
N PHE A 345 -6.71 -28.18 10.06
CA PHE A 345 -7.75 -28.84 9.25
C PHE A 345 -7.27 -30.12 8.59
N THR A 346 -6.04 -30.13 8.09
CA THR A 346 -5.44 -31.35 7.50
C THR A 346 -5.40 -32.49 8.50
N ILE A 347 -5.05 -32.22 9.75
CA ILE A 347 -5.04 -33.20 10.84
C ILE A 347 -6.45 -33.73 11.10
N ILE A 348 -7.45 -32.88 11.23
CA ILE A 348 -8.84 -33.28 11.49
C ILE A 348 -9.37 -34.18 10.36
N ILE A 349 -9.16 -33.80 9.10
CA ILE A 349 -9.61 -34.59 7.93
C ILE A 349 -8.90 -35.96 7.92
N SER A 350 -7.60 -35.99 8.24
CA SER A 350 -6.80 -37.21 8.27
C SER A 350 -7.27 -38.16 9.36
N LEU A 351 -7.55 -37.65 10.57
CA LEU A 351 -8.09 -38.44 11.68
C LEU A 351 -9.41 -39.11 11.30
N HIS A 352 -10.34 -38.33 10.76
CA HIS A 352 -11.65 -38.83 10.34
C HIS A 352 -11.49 -39.95 9.27
N LYS A 353 -10.59 -39.76 8.32
CA LYS A 353 -10.39 -40.74 7.25
C LYS A 353 -9.69 -41.99 7.73
N ILE A 354 -8.67 -41.85 8.62
CA ILE A 354 -7.95 -42.99 9.20
C ILE A 354 -8.85 -43.86 10.08
N SER A 355 -9.76 -43.24 10.86
CA SER A 355 -10.69 -43.99 11.72
C SER A 355 -11.66 -44.88 10.95
N LYS A 356 -11.92 -44.57 9.67
CA LYS A 356 -12.79 -45.35 8.78
C LYS A 356 -12.07 -46.43 7.95
N VAL A 357 -10.74 -46.55 8.10
CA VAL A 357 -9.97 -47.54 7.37
C VAL A 357 -10.10 -48.92 8.04
N GLU A 358 -10.91 -49.79 7.44
CA GLU A 358 -10.98 -51.20 7.83
C GLU A 358 -9.77 -51.96 7.27
N ILE A 359 -8.81 -52.28 8.14
CA ILE A 359 -7.55 -52.95 7.79
C ILE A 359 -7.80 -54.24 7.02
N GLY A 360 -8.84 -55.01 7.40
CA GLY A 360 -9.20 -56.27 6.77
C GLY A 360 -9.60 -56.17 5.29
N ARG A 361 -10.20 -55.03 4.86
CA ARG A 361 -10.56 -54.78 3.45
C ARG A 361 -9.37 -54.35 2.59
N LEU A 362 -8.40 -53.63 3.18
CA LEU A 362 -7.21 -53.15 2.46
C LEU A 362 -6.24 -54.29 2.10
N VAL A 363 -6.13 -55.33 2.98
CA VAL A 363 -5.25 -56.46 2.78
C VAL A 363 -5.84 -57.46 1.77
N ARG A 364 -7.18 -57.54 1.64
CA ARG A 364 -7.87 -58.46 0.71
C ARG A 364 -7.98 -57.94 -0.73
N GLY A 365 -7.48 -56.73 -1.02
CA GLY A 365 -7.43 -56.24 -2.40
C GLY A 365 -8.80 -55.90 -3.05
N ARG A 366 -9.83 -55.66 -2.25
CA ARG A 366 -11.18 -55.30 -2.71
C ARG A 366 -11.66 -53.97 -2.07
#